data_e2b608d8d25f407c39774ceb197d43c0
#
_entry.id   e2b608d8d25f407c39774ceb197d43c0
#
_cell.length_a   1.000
_cell.length_b   1.000
_cell.length_c   1.000
_cell.angle_alpha   90.00
_cell.angle_beta   90.00
_cell.angle_gamma   90.00
#
_symmetry.space_group_name_H-M   'P 1'
#
loop_
_entity.id
_entity.type
_entity.pdbx_description
1 polymer ?
#
loop_
_entity_poly.entity_id
_entity_poly.type
_entity_poly.pdbx_seq_one_letter_code
_entity_poly.pdbx_strand_id
1 'polypeptide(L)'
;MKKILLLLFIPFVSFGQTLYGLKKTVNGSSTIPFDVVNINPFNGTTSVVLSTNSLIGVAAGASTYDQQNSRYICWGIDNQNNENLYVMDLDNNQTESNLFSSVQAIEMEYDLRTQKAYGLWWDGAAEHFGEIDLSTGLVSSISILPGIEGVAIGNSTFDSNTGNYIFIGQEGSHFKLYSIDAATGTIISSPTIWQNGDRYSALEFNNQNGGKLYGLFQDTDYDNYSQTYQAYYTDLRLAEIDLTTGNSIIINPQSTVIGGYFSGYSVGGLCFDQQSQTYIVRVQNETSGYLKLVDVSNANIIASTAISSDNYFYELQVDNFSFAREAYNLSATNQSAENNLMIYPNPTSSYIYINYNGELEVIIFDLLGKEINRGLFKDKIDVSYLKKGIYFLKILDGLNTSSHKIIKE
;
A
#
# COMPACT_ATOMS: atom_id res chain seq x y z
N MET A 1 51.08 -18.81 -6.99
CA MET A 1 50.16 -17.70 -7.19
C MET A 1 48.73 -18.17 -6.87
N LYS A 2 48.21 -17.85 -5.69
CA LYS A 2 46.81 -18.18 -5.31
C LYS A 2 45.90 -17.14 -5.97
N LYS A 3 45.02 -17.60 -6.89
CA LYS A 3 43.97 -16.75 -7.45
C LYS A 3 42.92 -16.55 -6.37
N ILE A 4 42.82 -15.34 -5.84
CA ILE A 4 41.72 -14.90 -4.97
C ILE A 4 40.51 -14.68 -5.91
N LEU A 5 39.53 -15.58 -5.81
CA LEU A 5 38.23 -15.40 -6.44
C LEU A 5 37.46 -14.38 -5.62
N LEU A 6 37.43 -13.13 -6.07
CA LEU A 6 36.59 -12.09 -5.52
C LEU A 6 35.14 -12.43 -5.90
N LEU A 7 34.41 -13.07 -4.97
CA LEU A 7 32.95 -13.16 -5.10
C LEU A 7 32.39 -11.74 -4.90
N LEU A 8 31.99 -11.10 -5.98
CA LEU A 8 31.16 -9.92 -5.93
C LEU A 8 29.82 -10.35 -5.33
N PHE A 9 29.61 -10.05 -4.06
CA PHE A 9 28.27 -10.04 -3.48
C PHE A 9 27.52 -8.85 -4.12
N ILE A 10 26.80 -9.10 -5.20
CA ILE A 10 25.75 -8.20 -5.64
C ILE A 10 24.62 -8.45 -4.65
N PRO A 11 24.23 -7.46 -3.83
CA PRO A 11 23.03 -7.60 -3.02
C PRO A 11 21.89 -7.81 -4.02
N PHE A 12 21.31 -8.99 -4.05
CA PHE A 12 20.02 -9.19 -4.66
C PHE A 12 19.04 -8.39 -3.81
N VAL A 13 18.67 -7.20 -4.27
CA VAL A 13 17.49 -6.52 -3.77
C VAL A 13 16.32 -7.37 -4.23
N SER A 14 15.87 -8.24 -3.37
CA SER A 14 14.64 -8.98 -3.55
C SER A 14 13.51 -8.01 -3.23
N PHE A 15 12.76 -7.62 -4.23
CA PHE A 15 11.45 -7.02 -4.02
C PHE A 15 10.59 -8.11 -3.40
N GLY A 16 10.35 -8.00 -2.08
CA GLY A 16 9.72 -9.06 -1.29
C GLY A 16 8.20 -9.11 -1.42
N GLN A 17 7.61 -8.07 -2.03
CA GLN A 17 6.16 -7.87 -2.13
C GLN A 17 5.68 -8.03 -3.57
N THR A 18 4.40 -8.33 -3.71
CA THR A 18 3.78 -8.41 -5.03
C THR A 18 3.22 -7.05 -5.43
N LEU A 19 3.60 -6.59 -6.62
CA LEU A 19 3.07 -5.36 -7.20
C LEU A 19 1.94 -5.73 -8.17
N TYR A 20 0.77 -5.17 -7.92
CA TYR A 20 -0.41 -5.32 -8.75
C TYR A 20 -0.75 -4.04 -9.49
N GLY A 21 -1.53 -4.16 -10.56
CA GLY A 21 -2.12 -3.04 -11.28
C GLY A 21 -3.18 -3.52 -12.26
N LEU A 22 -3.93 -2.58 -12.80
CA LEU A 22 -4.92 -2.84 -13.84
C LEU A 22 -4.29 -2.62 -15.23
N LYS A 23 -4.53 -3.56 -16.14
CA LYS A 23 -4.00 -3.51 -17.50
C LYS A 23 -5.06 -3.92 -18.51
N LYS A 24 -5.11 -3.24 -19.64
CA LYS A 24 -5.89 -3.68 -20.82
C LYS A 24 -5.00 -4.46 -21.79
N THR A 25 -5.55 -5.53 -22.34
CA THR A 25 -4.86 -6.31 -23.39
C THR A 25 -4.55 -5.45 -24.63
N VAL A 26 -5.45 -4.49 -24.94
CA VAL A 26 -5.23 -3.51 -26.00
C VAL A 26 -5.40 -2.12 -25.38
N ASN A 27 -4.32 -1.37 -25.34
CA ASN A 27 -4.33 -0.03 -24.76
C ASN A 27 -5.22 0.92 -25.58
N GLY A 28 -5.93 1.81 -24.85
CA GLY A 28 -6.82 2.81 -25.47
C GLY A 28 -8.17 2.31 -25.95
N SER A 29 -8.48 1.01 -25.85
CA SER A 29 -9.82 0.50 -26.15
C SER A 29 -10.79 0.79 -25.02
N SER A 30 -11.90 1.46 -25.32
CA SER A 30 -12.98 1.73 -24.36
C SER A 30 -13.88 0.52 -24.09
N THR A 31 -13.76 -0.56 -24.85
CA THR A 31 -14.66 -1.73 -24.78
C THR A 31 -13.98 -3.00 -24.27
N ILE A 32 -12.65 -3.00 -24.12
CA ILE A 32 -11.91 -4.14 -23.61
C ILE A 32 -11.81 -4.02 -22.10
N PRO A 33 -12.22 -5.05 -21.35
CA PRO A 33 -12.09 -5.07 -19.88
C PRO A 33 -10.63 -5.03 -19.43
N PHE A 34 -10.45 -4.60 -18.19
CA PHE A 34 -9.17 -4.68 -17.50
C PHE A 34 -8.91 -6.07 -16.98
N ASP A 35 -7.64 -6.45 -16.96
CA ASP A 35 -7.10 -7.54 -16.18
C ASP A 35 -6.39 -6.97 -14.94
N VAL A 36 -6.50 -7.65 -13.80
CA VAL A 36 -5.55 -7.45 -12.71
C VAL A 36 -4.31 -8.24 -13.04
N VAL A 37 -3.18 -7.56 -13.03
CA VAL A 37 -1.88 -8.14 -13.37
C VAL A 37 -0.89 -8.02 -12.22
N ASN A 38 -0.06 -9.05 -12.06
CA ASN A 38 1.16 -8.96 -11.29
C ASN A 38 2.24 -8.33 -12.18
N ILE A 39 2.98 -7.37 -11.65
CA ILE A 39 3.98 -6.58 -12.36
C ILE A 39 5.35 -6.87 -11.76
N ASN A 40 6.30 -7.28 -12.60
CA ASN A 40 7.70 -7.29 -12.19
C ASN A 40 8.27 -5.87 -12.35
N PRO A 41 8.58 -5.17 -11.25
CA PRO A 41 8.97 -3.77 -11.33
C PRO A 41 10.37 -3.53 -11.92
N PHE A 42 11.21 -4.58 -12.02
CA PHE A 42 12.57 -4.47 -12.55
C PHE A 42 12.67 -4.60 -14.06
N ASN A 43 11.67 -5.21 -14.70
CA ASN A 43 11.68 -5.43 -16.15
C ASN A 43 10.35 -5.12 -16.85
N GLY A 44 9.30 -4.73 -16.07
CA GLY A 44 7.99 -4.37 -16.60
C GLY A 44 7.17 -5.53 -17.16
N THR A 45 7.62 -6.78 -16.98
CA THR A 45 6.82 -7.93 -17.41
C THR A 45 5.59 -8.10 -16.54
N THR A 46 4.51 -8.57 -17.13
CA THR A 46 3.24 -8.80 -16.43
C THR A 46 2.75 -10.22 -16.61
N SER A 47 2.07 -10.73 -15.59
CA SER A 47 1.24 -11.93 -15.66
C SER A 47 -0.17 -11.61 -15.20
N VAL A 48 -1.17 -12.08 -15.95
CA VAL A 48 -2.56 -11.91 -15.58
C VAL A 48 -2.84 -12.76 -14.33
N VAL A 49 -3.40 -12.11 -13.31
CA VAL A 49 -3.89 -12.77 -12.09
C VAL A 49 -5.37 -13.01 -12.18
N LEU A 50 -6.13 -12.00 -12.63
CA LEU A 50 -7.57 -12.08 -12.77
C LEU A 50 -8.05 -11.27 -13.97
N SER A 51 -8.96 -11.83 -14.77
CA SER A 51 -9.65 -11.12 -15.86
C SER A 51 -11.05 -10.70 -15.41
N THR A 52 -11.33 -9.39 -15.41
CA THR A 52 -12.57 -8.86 -14.83
C THR A 52 -13.81 -9.07 -15.69
N ASN A 53 -13.67 -9.32 -16.99
CA ASN A 53 -14.73 -9.51 -17.99
C ASN A 53 -15.71 -8.33 -18.19
N SER A 54 -15.82 -7.40 -17.28
CA SER A 54 -16.80 -6.30 -17.35
C SER A 54 -16.22 -4.92 -17.02
N LEU A 55 -15.15 -4.80 -16.28
CA LEU A 55 -14.54 -3.54 -15.89
C LEU A 55 -13.84 -2.88 -17.08
N ILE A 56 -14.48 -1.88 -17.71
CA ILE A 56 -13.95 -1.20 -18.90
C ILE A 56 -13.36 0.17 -18.63
N GLY A 57 -13.63 0.77 -17.48
CA GLY A 57 -13.08 2.05 -17.03
C GLY A 57 -12.86 2.03 -15.52
N VAL A 58 -11.89 2.81 -15.06
CA VAL A 58 -11.60 3.00 -13.63
C VAL A 58 -11.51 4.48 -13.34
N ALA A 59 -11.99 4.87 -12.17
CA ALA A 59 -11.79 6.21 -11.67
C ALA A 59 -10.38 6.34 -11.11
N ALA A 60 -9.71 7.44 -11.42
CA ALA A 60 -8.36 7.70 -10.95
C ALA A 60 -8.34 7.93 -9.45
N GLY A 61 -7.40 7.31 -8.73
CA GLY A 61 -7.29 7.37 -7.27
C GLY A 61 -8.43 6.63 -6.54
N ALA A 62 -9.17 5.76 -7.24
CA ALA A 62 -10.30 5.04 -6.67
C ALA A 62 -10.01 3.54 -6.58
N SER A 63 -8.82 3.19 -6.13
CA SER A 63 -8.45 1.81 -5.86
C SER A 63 -7.74 1.67 -4.53
N THR A 64 -7.85 0.49 -3.94
CA THR A 64 -7.10 0.10 -2.74
C THR A 64 -6.89 -1.40 -2.70
N TYR A 65 -6.10 -1.89 -1.75
CA TYR A 65 -5.80 -3.31 -1.59
C TYR A 65 -6.10 -3.78 -0.17
N ASP A 66 -6.99 -4.76 -0.04
CA ASP A 66 -7.25 -5.44 1.21
C ASP A 66 -6.15 -6.48 1.47
N GLN A 67 -5.21 -6.08 2.29
CA GLN A 67 -4.01 -6.85 2.61
C GLN A 67 -4.31 -8.19 3.30
N GLN A 68 -5.42 -8.30 4.02
CA GLN A 68 -5.73 -9.50 4.77
C GLN A 68 -6.33 -10.59 3.91
N ASN A 69 -7.18 -10.22 2.97
CA ASN A 69 -7.94 -11.16 2.17
C ASN A 69 -7.45 -11.23 0.72
N SER A 70 -6.27 -10.65 0.43
CA SER A 70 -5.69 -10.61 -0.93
C SER A 70 -6.66 -10.07 -1.98
N ARG A 71 -7.41 -8.99 -1.65
CA ARG A 71 -8.42 -8.44 -2.55
C ARG A 71 -7.99 -7.11 -3.14
N TYR A 72 -7.99 -7.07 -4.46
CA TYR A 72 -7.85 -5.82 -5.20
C TYR A 72 -9.22 -5.16 -5.35
N ILE A 73 -9.33 -3.89 -5.00
CA ILE A 73 -10.61 -3.18 -4.92
C ILE A 73 -10.51 -1.90 -5.74
N CYS A 74 -11.50 -1.63 -6.58
CA CYS A 74 -11.57 -0.36 -7.31
C CYS A 74 -13.00 0.03 -7.67
N TRP A 75 -13.24 1.33 -7.79
CA TRP A 75 -14.42 1.86 -8.46
C TRP A 75 -14.19 1.91 -9.96
N GLY A 76 -15.18 1.43 -10.70
CA GLY A 76 -15.10 1.43 -12.15
C GLY A 76 -16.45 1.32 -12.82
N ILE A 77 -16.43 1.39 -14.15
CA ILE A 77 -17.60 1.29 -14.99
C ILE A 77 -17.59 0.00 -15.80
N ASP A 78 -18.75 -0.60 -15.93
CA ASP A 78 -18.96 -1.78 -16.77
C ASP A 78 -19.27 -1.38 -18.24
N ASN A 79 -19.44 -2.40 -19.09
CA ASN A 79 -19.76 -2.23 -20.50
C ASN A 79 -21.18 -1.68 -20.76
N GLN A 80 -22.00 -1.47 -19.72
CA GLN A 80 -23.31 -0.85 -19.75
C GLN A 80 -23.29 0.57 -19.17
N ASN A 81 -22.09 1.08 -18.82
CA ASN A 81 -21.84 2.33 -18.11
C ASN A 81 -22.45 2.39 -16.69
N ASN A 82 -22.63 1.26 -16.03
CA ASN A 82 -22.96 1.25 -14.61
C ASN A 82 -21.68 1.46 -13.80
N GLU A 83 -21.78 2.30 -12.77
CA GLU A 83 -20.72 2.50 -11.79
C GLU A 83 -20.81 1.44 -10.69
N ASN A 84 -19.70 0.73 -10.44
CA ASN A 84 -19.68 -0.38 -9.50
C ASN A 84 -18.39 -0.37 -8.69
N LEU A 85 -18.48 -0.87 -7.45
CA LEU A 85 -17.34 -1.28 -6.67
C LEU A 85 -16.98 -2.73 -7.04
N TYR A 86 -15.82 -2.91 -7.62
CA TYR A 86 -15.26 -4.23 -7.93
C TYR A 86 -14.40 -4.69 -6.74
N VAL A 87 -14.72 -5.85 -6.19
CA VAL A 87 -13.93 -6.54 -5.18
C VAL A 87 -13.44 -7.85 -5.78
N MET A 88 -12.15 -7.99 -5.94
CA MET A 88 -11.51 -9.04 -6.71
C MET A 88 -10.56 -9.84 -5.82
N ASP A 89 -10.93 -11.09 -5.51
CA ASP A 89 -10.13 -12.05 -4.76
C ASP A 89 -9.02 -12.61 -5.66
N LEU A 90 -7.79 -12.25 -5.37
CA LEU A 90 -6.63 -12.64 -6.18
C LEU A 90 -6.14 -14.05 -5.84
N ASP A 91 -6.39 -14.55 -4.64
CA ASP A 91 -6.00 -15.91 -4.23
C ASP A 91 -6.86 -16.97 -4.91
N ASN A 92 -8.15 -16.69 -5.07
CA ASN A 92 -9.10 -17.60 -5.70
C ASN A 92 -9.35 -17.29 -7.18
N ASN A 93 -8.73 -16.23 -7.72
CA ASN A 93 -8.92 -15.78 -9.10
C ASN A 93 -10.39 -15.54 -9.46
N GLN A 94 -11.11 -14.84 -8.59
CA GLN A 94 -12.55 -14.58 -8.72
C GLN A 94 -12.88 -13.11 -8.48
N THR A 95 -13.78 -12.56 -9.30
CA THR A 95 -14.47 -11.33 -8.94
C THR A 95 -15.56 -11.70 -7.94
N GLU A 96 -15.34 -11.41 -6.66
CA GLU A 96 -16.29 -11.73 -5.59
C GLU A 96 -17.59 -10.96 -5.76
N SER A 97 -17.47 -9.69 -6.15
CA SER A 97 -18.63 -8.83 -6.25
C SER A 97 -18.40 -7.70 -7.26
N ASN A 98 -19.49 -7.36 -7.90
CA ASN A 98 -19.67 -6.17 -8.70
C ASN A 98 -20.85 -5.44 -8.06
N LEU A 99 -20.54 -4.59 -7.05
CA LEU A 99 -21.52 -4.03 -6.14
C LEU A 99 -21.93 -2.66 -6.65
N PHE A 100 -23.22 -2.53 -6.98
CA PHE A 100 -23.78 -1.21 -7.27
C PHE A 100 -23.78 -0.33 -6.03
N SER A 101 -23.27 0.89 -6.14
CA SER A 101 -23.42 1.92 -5.13
C SER A 101 -23.93 3.20 -5.76
N SER A 102 -24.78 3.91 -5.05
CA SER A 102 -25.25 5.24 -5.45
C SER A 102 -24.23 6.34 -5.25
N VAL A 103 -23.09 6.02 -4.64
CA VAL A 103 -22.00 6.95 -4.29
C VAL A 103 -20.69 6.34 -4.74
N GLN A 104 -19.94 7.08 -5.53
CA GLN A 104 -18.58 6.73 -5.91
C GLN A 104 -17.60 7.40 -4.95
N ALA A 105 -16.90 6.61 -4.14
CA ALA A 105 -15.80 7.11 -3.33
C ALA A 105 -14.52 7.17 -4.17
N ILE A 106 -13.76 8.23 -3.98
CA ILE A 106 -12.44 8.44 -4.57
C ILE A 106 -11.40 8.50 -3.45
N GLU A 107 -10.11 8.52 -3.80
CA GLU A 107 -9.03 8.57 -2.83
C GLU A 107 -9.17 7.43 -1.82
N MET A 108 -9.31 6.22 -2.34
CA MET A 108 -9.58 5.04 -1.51
C MET A 108 -8.32 4.56 -0.82
N GLU A 109 -8.41 4.44 0.51
CA GLU A 109 -7.30 3.97 1.34
C GLU A 109 -7.73 2.82 2.24
N TYR A 110 -6.79 1.92 2.55
CA TYR A 110 -7.03 0.78 3.42
C TYR A 110 -6.24 0.90 4.73
N ASP A 111 -6.96 0.87 5.86
CA ASP A 111 -6.33 0.80 7.17
C ASP A 111 -5.90 -0.64 7.47
N LEU A 112 -4.60 -0.89 7.44
CA LEU A 112 -4.00 -2.19 7.72
C LEU A 112 -4.31 -2.72 9.12
N ARG A 113 -4.59 -1.82 10.08
CA ARG A 113 -4.85 -2.16 11.48
C ARG A 113 -6.29 -2.60 11.71
N THR A 114 -7.26 -1.83 11.21
CA THR A 114 -8.70 -2.10 11.40
C THR A 114 -9.31 -2.91 10.28
N GLN A 115 -8.59 -3.07 9.16
CA GLN A 115 -9.01 -3.80 7.97
C GLN A 115 -10.24 -3.19 7.31
N LYS A 116 -10.30 -1.87 7.32
CA LYS A 116 -11.37 -1.08 6.75
C LYS A 116 -10.87 -0.25 5.59
N ALA A 117 -11.75 -0.06 4.60
CA ALA A 117 -11.52 0.86 3.50
C ALA A 117 -12.24 2.18 3.77
N TYR A 118 -11.58 3.27 3.45
CA TYR A 118 -12.09 4.63 3.57
C TYR A 118 -11.96 5.37 2.26
N GLY A 119 -12.72 6.46 2.12
CA GLY A 119 -12.64 7.31 0.94
C GLY A 119 -13.41 8.61 1.11
N LEU A 120 -13.32 9.43 0.07
CA LEU A 120 -13.95 10.73 -0.03
C LEU A 120 -15.00 10.73 -1.14
N TRP A 121 -16.06 11.51 -1.01
CA TRP A 121 -17.02 11.75 -2.09
C TRP A 121 -17.75 13.07 -1.94
N TRP A 122 -18.15 13.63 -3.06
CA TRP A 122 -18.95 14.83 -3.14
C TRP A 122 -20.43 14.49 -3.33
N ASP A 123 -21.33 15.00 -2.47
CA ASP A 123 -22.79 14.75 -2.56
C ASP A 123 -23.57 15.81 -3.35
N GLY A 124 -22.88 16.76 -3.93
CA GLY A 124 -23.45 17.93 -4.63
C GLY A 124 -23.50 19.19 -3.77
N ALA A 125 -23.24 19.08 -2.46
CA ALA A 125 -23.27 20.20 -1.53
C ALA A 125 -21.99 20.28 -0.67
N ALA A 126 -21.41 19.14 -0.30
CA ALA A 126 -20.24 19.07 0.56
C ALA A 126 -19.38 17.83 0.25
N GLU A 127 -18.11 17.91 0.62
CA GLU A 127 -17.21 16.75 0.65
C GLU A 127 -17.51 15.91 1.89
N HIS A 128 -17.54 14.60 1.73
CA HIS A 128 -17.74 13.62 2.79
C HIS A 128 -16.52 12.75 2.94
N PHE A 129 -16.24 12.33 4.16
CA PHE A 129 -15.32 11.27 4.52
C PHE A 129 -16.09 10.10 5.12
N GLY A 130 -15.76 8.86 4.74
CA GLY A 130 -16.45 7.71 5.30
C GLY A 130 -15.83 6.36 5.00
N GLU A 131 -16.49 5.35 5.57
CA GLU A 131 -16.12 3.93 5.45
C GLU A 131 -16.85 3.29 4.27
N ILE A 132 -16.15 2.42 3.57
CA ILE A 132 -16.64 1.63 2.43
C ILE A 132 -16.77 0.18 2.90
N ASP A 133 -17.99 -0.34 2.93
CA ASP A 133 -18.24 -1.75 3.21
C ASP A 133 -17.95 -2.59 1.97
N LEU A 134 -16.86 -3.35 2.02
CA LEU A 134 -16.39 -4.16 0.90
C LEU A 134 -17.28 -5.37 0.60
N SER A 135 -18.22 -5.71 1.49
CA SER A 135 -19.15 -6.82 1.29
C SER A 135 -20.45 -6.39 0.61
N THR A 136 -20.86 -5.13 0.81
CA THR A 136 -22.13 -4.59 0.31
C THR A 136 -21.96 -3.49 -0.72
N GLY A 137 -20.78 -2.86 -0.80
CA GLY A 137 -20.52 -1.66 -1.60
C GLY A 137 -21.11 -0.38 -1.02
N LEU A 138 -21.68 -0.44 0.19
CA LEU A 138 -22.26 0.74 0.83
C LEU A 138 -21.16 1.65 1.35
N VAL A 139 -21.34 2.94 1.09
CA VAL A 139 -20.49 4.01 1.63
C VAL A 139 -21.23 4.71 2.75
N SER A 140 -20.63 4.69 3.94
CA SER A 140 -21.21 5.28 5.14
C SER A 140 -20.46 6.53 5.56
N SER A 141 -21.12 7.69 5.59
CA SER A 141 -20.51 8.94 6.02
C SER A 141 -20.14 8.88 7.50
N ILE A 142 -18.87 9.14 7.80
CA ILE A 142 -18.36 9.34 9.16
C ILE A 142 -18.43 10.83 9.50
N SER A 143 -18.03 11.69 8.55
CA SER A 143 -18.11 13.14 8.71
C SER A 143 -18.36 13.87 7.40
N ILE A 144 -18.95 15.05 7.52
CA ILE A 144 -18.98 16.05 6.46
C ILE A 144 -17.78 16.97 6.67
N LEU A 145 -17.10 17.33 5.57
CA LEU A 145 -15.91 18.16 5.60
C LEU A 145 -16.24 19.57 5.08
N PRO A 146 -16.77 20.45 5.94
CA PRO A 146 -17.25 21.76 5.51
C PRO A 146 -16.08 22.65 5.06
N GLY A 147 -16.32 23.39 3.98
CA GLY A 147 -15.33 24.32 3.42
C GLY A 147 -14.34 23.71 2.46
N ILE A 148 -14.30 22.36 2.33
CA ILE A 148 -13.52 21.68 1.29
C ILE A 148 -14.36 21.72 0.01
N GLU A 149 -13.81 22.34 -1.04
CA GLU A 149 -14.46 22.56 -2.34
C GLU A 149 -13.97 21.56 -3.41
N GLY A 150 -12.98 20.76 -3.07
CA GLY A 150 -12.43 19.72 -3.94
C GLY A 150 -11.23 19.01 -3.33
N VAL A 151 -10.88 17.88 -3.91
CA VAL A 151 -9.75 17.03 -3.51
C VAL A 151 -8.76 16.95 -4.66
N ALA A 152 -7.47 16.97 -4.33
CA ALA A 152 -6.42 16.76 -5.32
C ALA A 152 -6.24 15.25 -5.57
N ILE A 153 -6.78 14.75 -6.67
CA ILE A 153 -6.81 13.33 -7.00
C ILE A 153 -5.41 12.70 -7.02
N GLY A 154 -5.27 11.50 -6.42
CA GLY A 154 -4.01 10.78 -6.26
C GLY A 154 -3.10 11.35 -5.18
N ASN A 155 -3.69 12.00 -4.17
CA ASN A 155 -3.00 12.64 -3.07
C ASN A 155 -3.61 12.27 -1.72
N SER A 156 -4.02 11.02 -1.57
CA SER A 156 -4.39 10.45 -0.28
C SER A 156 -3.43 9.36 0.15
N THR A 157 -3.45 9.04 1.42
CA THR A 157 -2.75 7.90 2.02
C THR A 157 -3.26 7.66 3.44
N PHE A 158 -2.84 6.55 4.07
CA PHE A 158 -3.31 6.17 5.40
C PHE A 158 -2.16 5.90 6.38
N ASP A 159 -2.18 6.62 7.52
CA ASP A 159 -1.35 6.30 8.69
C ASP A 159 -2.06 5.26 9.56
N SER A 160 -1.76 4.00 9.33
CA SER A 160 -2.32 2.90 10.12
C SER A 160 -1.78 2.83 11.56
N ASN A 161 -0.68 3.53 11.89
CA ASN A 161 -0.17 3.56 13.27
C ASN A 161 -1.11 4.38 14.18
N THR A 162 -1.57 5.52 13.68
CA THR A 162 -2.47 6.42 14.42
C THR A 162 -3.94 6.27 14.04
N GLY A 163 -4.23 5.70 12.89
CA GLY A 163 -5.59 5.59 12.34
C GLY A 163 -6.03 6.87 11.63
N ASN A 164 -5.09 7.61 11.05
CA ASN A 164 -5.39 8.87 10.38
C ASN A 164 -5.41 8.69 8.85
N TYR A 165 -6.49 9.19 8.25
CA TYR A 165 -6.61 9.36 6.82
C TYR A 165 -6.03 10.72 6.42
N ILE A 166 -5.16 10.74 5.42
CA ILE A 166 -4.39 11.92 5.00
C ILE A 166 -4.69 12.22 3.55
N PHE A 167 -4.97 13.49 3.21
CA PHE A 167 -5.23 13.89 1.83
C PHE A 167 -4.97 15.39 1.60
N ILE A 168 -4.89 15.79 0.33
CA ILE A 168 -4.80 17.20 -0.06
C ILE A 168 -6.17 17.66 -0.53
N GLY A 169 -6.74 18.65 0.16
CA GLY A 169 -8.00 19.30 -0.19
C GLY A 169 -7.84 20.78 -0.48
N GLN A 170 -8.80 21.33 -1.23
CA GLN A 170 -8.87 22.75 -1.58
C GLN A 170 -9.93 23.45 -0.71
N GLU A 171 -9.57 24.56 -0.11
CA GLU A 171 -10.46 25.45 0.63
C GLU A 171 -10.29 26.88 0.09
N GLY A 172 -11.27 27.36 -0.66
CA GLY A 172 -11.18 28.61 -1.40
C GLY A 172 -10.00 28.60 -2.40
N SER A 173 -9.07 29.54 -2.24
CA SER A 173 -7.87 29.64 -3.08
C SER A 173 -6.67 28.84 -2.55
N HIS A 174 -6.82 28.14 -1.43
CA HIS A 174 -5.71 27.47 -0.74
C HIS A 174 -5.83 25.96 -0.81
N PHE A 175 -4.70 25.29 -0.95
CA PHE A 175 -4.60 23.86 -0.72
C PHE A 175 -4.12 23.61 0.71
N LYS A 176 -4.67 22.58 1.33
CA LYS A 176 -4.33 22.16 2.69
C LYS A 176 -4.05 20.67 2.72
N LEU A 177 -3.11 20.29 3.59
CA LEU A 177 -2.83 18.89 3.91
C LEU A 177 -3.68 18.50 5.11
N TYR A 178 -4.75 17.76 4.88
CA TYR A 178 -5.66 17.29 5.93
C TYR A 178 -5.16 15.97 6.52
N SER A 179 -5.24 15.85 7.84
CA SER A 179 -5.14 14.61 8.57
C SER A 179 -6.41 14.45 9.41
N ILE A 180 -7.13 13.35 9.20
CA ILE A 180 -8.44 13.08 9.83
C ILE A 180 -8.34 11.79 10.63
N ASP A 181 -8.78 11.78 11.88
CA ASP A 181 -9.04 10.56 12.64
C ASP A 181 -10.13 9.75 11.95
N ALA A 182 -9.80 8.58 11.42
CA ALA A 182 -10.71 7.79 10.60
C ALA A 182 -11.89 7.19 11.39
N ALA A 183 -11.77 7.03 12.70
CA ALA A 183 -12.84 6.50 13.52
C ALA A 183 -13.92 7.54 13.82
N THR A 184 -13.53 8.81 13.93
CA THR A 184 -14.44 9.91 14.36
C THR A 184 -14.72 10.94 13.29
N GLY A 185 -13.91 10.98 12.21
CA GLY A 185 -13.96 12.02 11.19
C GLY A 185 -13.45 13.39 11.66
N THR A 186 -12.78 13.43 12.82
CA THR A 186 -12.24 14.68 13.37
C THR A 186 -10.98 15.11 12.64
N ILE A 187 -10.93 16.34 12.17
CA ILE A 187 -9.71 16.92 11.58
C ILE A 187 -8.67 17.13 12.68
N ILE A 188 -7.55 16.42 12.60
CA ILE A 188 -6.42 16.51 13.53
C ILE A 188 -5.50 17.67 13.16
N SER A 189 -5.21 17.83 11.87
CA SER A 189 -4.40 18.94 11.34
C SER A 189 -4.85 19.32 9.93
N SER A 190 -4.65 20.59 9.57
CA SER A 190 -4.94 21.08 8.21
C SER A 190 -4.06 22.28 7.83
N PRO A 191 -2.72 22.13 7.83
CA PRO A 191 -1.84 23.23 7.44
C PRO A 191 -2.05 23.60 5.98
N THR A 192 -1.96 24.91 5.70
CA THR A 192 -1.95 25.42 4.33
C THR A 192 -0.63 25.07 3.65
N ILE A 193 -0.71 24.54 2.44
CA ILE A 193 0.42 24.05 1.65
C ILE A 193 0.50 24.79 0.31
N TRP A 194 1.55 24.47 -0.47
CA TRP A 194 1.79 25.03 -1.81
C TRP A 194 1.91 26.55 -1.83
N GLN A 195 2.44 27.09 -0.74
CA GLN A 195 2.79 28.50 -0.67
C GLN A 195 4.20 28.72 -1.22
N ASN A 196 4.44 29.90 -1.80
CA ASN A 196 5.77 30.35 -2.25
C ASN A 196 6.44 29.46 -3.31
N GLY A 197 5.65 28.74 -4.12
CA GLY A 197 6.17 27.88 -5.17
C GLY A 197 6.46 26.43 -4.75
N ASP A 198 6.45 26.14 -3.46
CA ASP A 198 6.61 24.77 -2.96
C ASP A 198 5.35 23.95 -3.29
N ARG A 199 5.51 22.93 -4.13
CA ARG A 199 4.43 21.99 -4.46
C ARG A 199 4.91 20.59 -4.26
N TYR A 200 4.05 19.77 -3.66
CA TYR A 200 4.23 18.32 -3.61
C TYR A 200 2.89 17.61 -3.85
N SER A 201 2.99 16.36 -4.25
CA SER A 201 1.85 15.51 -4.59
C SER A 201 2.25 14.04 -4.51
N ALA A 202 1.36 13.14 -4.88
CA ALA A 202 1.63 11.71 -4.87
C ALA A 202 2.03 11.23 -3.47
N LEU A 203 1.10 11.39 -2.52
CA LEU A 203 1.35 11.10 -1.11
C LEU A 203 1.38 9.61 -0.84
N GLU A 204 2.34 9.18 -0.02
CA GLU A 204 2.42 7.82 0.50
C GLU A 204 2.93 7.81 1.95
N PHE A 205 2.28 7.03 2.80
CA PHE A 205 2.66 6.95 4.20
C PHE A 205 3.47 5.68 4.49
N ASN A 206 4.65 5.88 5.03
CA ASN A 206 5.47 4.82 5.58
C ASN A 206 5.07 4.54 7.02
N ASN A 207 4.42 3.41 7.27
CA ASN A 207 3.96 3.01 8.59
C ASN A 207 5.07 2.45 9.50
N GLN A 208 6.33 2.36 9.04
CA GLN A 208 7.48 1.91 9.82
C GLN A 208 8.20 3.07 10.52
N ASN A 209 9.04 2.74 11.50
CA ASN A 209 9.99 3.65 12.13
C ASN A 209 9.38 4.95 12.69
N GLY A 210 8.17 4.86 13.23
CA GLY A 210 7.47 5.99 13.83
C GLY A 210 6.59 6.80 12.86
N GLY A 211 6.46 6.32 11.63
CA GLY A 211 5.61 6.91 10.61
C GLY A 211 6.23 8.12 9.92
N LYS A 212 6.15 8.14 8.58
CA LYS A 212 6.61 9.27 7.78
C LYS A 212 5.73 9.43 6.54
N LEU A 213 5.38 10.66 6.23
CA LEU A 213 4.72 11.00 4.99
C LEU A 213 5.74 11.36 3.92
N TYR A 214 5.65 10.72 2.78
CA TYR A 214 6.43 11.03 1.59
C TYR A 214 5.56 11.58 0.47
N GLY A 215 6.19 12.34 -0.44
CA GLY A 215 5.56 12.82 -1.65
C GLY A 215 6.59 13.26 -2.68
N LEU A 216 6.13 13.58 -3.87
CA LEU A 216 6.96 14.13 -4.94
C LEU A 216 6.93 15.66 -4.88
N PHE A 217 8.04 16.26 -4.48
CA PHE A 217 8.24 17.69 -4.59
C PHE A 217 8.39 18.09 -6.05
N GLN A 218 7.70 19.15 -6.44
CA GLN A 218 7.70 19.70 -7.80
C GLN A 218 8.53 20.96 -7.85
N ASP A 219 9.77 20.81 -8.32
CA ASP A 219 10.70 21.91 -8.53
C ASP A 219 10.53 22.48 -9.94
N THR A 220 9.77 23.56 -10.06
CA THR A 220 9.42 24.14 -11.36
C THR A 220 10.42 25.20 -11.80
N ASP A 221 11.08 24.96 -12.93
CA ASP A 221 11.97 25.92 -13.57
C ASP A 221 11.14 26.91 -14.41
N TYR A 222 10.85 28.06 -13.82
CA TYR A 222 10.08 29.13 -14.47
C TYR A 222 10.83 29.86 -15.60
N ASP A 223 12.12 29.60 -15.77
CA ASP A 223 12.91 30.16 -16.87
C ASP A 223 12.84 29.28 -18.12
N ASN A 224 12.38 28.03 -17.98
CA ASN A 224 12.33 27.03 -19.04
C ASN A 224 10.89 26.66 -19.41
N TYR A 225 10.27 27.51 -20.24
CA TYR A 225 8.92 27.32 -20.75
C TYR A 225 8.91 26.70 -22.16
N SER A 226 8.17 25.60 -22.32
CA SER A 226 7.96 24.97 -23.61
C SER A 226 6.72 25.50 -24.32
N GLN A 227 6.89 26.07 -25.50
CA GLN A 227 5.76 26.45 -26.38
C GLN A 227 5.01 25.23 -26.93
N THR A 228 5.71 24.10 -27.09
CA THR A 228 5.11 22.85 -27.57
C THR A 228 4.13 22.24 -26.58
N TYR A 229 4.51 22.22 -25.31
CA TYR A 229 3.69 21.62 -24.24
C TYR A 229 2.89 22.66 -23.45
N GLN A 230 3.09 23.94 -23.70
CA GLN A 230 2.44 25.06 -22.99
C GLN A 230 2.63 24.95 -21.45
N ALA A 231 3.81 24.52 -21.00
CA ALA A 231 4.14 24.28 -19.61
C ALA A 231 5.60 24.62 -19.30
N TYR A 232 5.90 24.82 -18.03
CA TYR A 232 7.25 24.96 -17.50
C TYR A 232 7.87 23.60 -17.20
N TYR A 233 9.19 23.53 -17.34
CA TYR A 233 9.94 22.34 -16.92
C TYR A 233 9.82 22.14 -15.40
N THR A 234 9.58 20.91 -14.97
CA THR A 234 9.42 20.58 -13.56
C THR A 234 10.20 19.31 -13.23
N ASP A 235 11.09 19.39 -12.26
CA ASP A 235 11.76 18.24 -11.68
C ASP A 235 10.91 17.63 -10.57
N LEU A 236 10.80 16.31 -10.54
CA LEU A 236 10.15 15.56 -9.45
C LEU A 236 11.22 14.95 -8.55
N ARG A 237 11.19 15.31 -7.27
CA ARG A 237 12.11 14.82 -6.24
C ARG A 237 11.35 14.24 -5.05
N LEU A 238 11.87 13.19 -4.45
CA LEU A 238 11.28 12.64 -3.24
C LEU A 238 11.47 13.60 -2.06
N ALA A 239 10.41 13.86 -1.33
CA ALA A 239 10.45 14.68 -0.12
C ALA A 239 9.73 13.98 1.04
N GLU A 240 10.20 14.26 2.26
CA GLU A 240 9.50 13.97 3.51
C GLU A 240 8.64 15.19 3.87
N ILE A 241 7.41 14.96 4.31
CA ILE A 241 6.41 16.01 4.55
C ILE A 241 6.01 15.97 6.02
N ASP A 242 6.03 17.12 6.67
CA ASP A 242 5.59 17.30 8.05
C ASP A 242 4.07 17.51 8.09
N LEU A 243 3.34 16.59 8.69
CA LEU A 243 1.87 16.61 8.79
C LEU A 243 1.33 17.79 9.61
N THR A 244 2.14 18.37 10.50
CA THR A 244 1.71 19.46 11.39
C THR A 244 1.85 20.82 10.72
N THR A 245 2.94 21.00 9.99
CA THR A 245 3.27 22.28 9.35
C THR A 245 2.99 22.32 7.85
N GLY A 246 2.87 21.17 7.21
CA GLY A 246 2.76 21.05 5.76
C GLY A 246 4.07 21.32 5.00
N ASN A 247 5.18 21.53 5.72
CA ASN A 247 6.47 21.77 5.10
C ASN A 247 7.04 20.47 4.52
N SER A 248 7.76 20.59 3.42
CA SER A 248 8.46 19.47 2.79
C SER A 248 9.98 19.65 2.84
N ILE A 249 10.69 18.54 2.98
CA ILE A 249 12.16 18.48 2.93
C ILE A 249 12.57 17.49 1.88
N ILE A 250 13.24 17.95 0.81
CA ILE A 250 13.75 17.07 -0.24
C ILE A 250 14.80 16.13 0.35
N ILE A 251 14.57 14.83 0.15
CA ILE A 251 15.51 13.79 0.57
C ILE A 251 16.67 13.78 -0.43
N ASN A 252 17.88 14.05 0.05
CA ASN A 252 19.10 14.11 -0.76
C ASN A 252 18.92 14.98 -2.04
N PRO A 253 19.00 16.32 -1.93
CA PRO A 253 18.81 17.22 -3.06
C PRO A 253 19.77 16.99 -4.26
N GLN A 254 20.86 16.23 -4.04
CA GLN A 254 21.82 15.84 -5.08
C GLN A 254 21.45 14.53 -5.77
N SER A 255 20.35 13.86 -5.34
CA SER A 255 19.88 12.63 -5.97
C SER A 255 19.41 12.87 -7.41
N THR A 256 19.38 11.78 -8.17
CA THR A 256 18.83 11.82 -9.53
C THR A 256 17.33 12.18 -9.48
N VAL A 257 16.92 13.05 -10.38
CA VAL A 257 15.51 13.43 -10.57
C VAL A 257 14.67 12.18 -10.85
N ILE A 258 13.60 11.99 -10.08
CA ILE A 258 12.71 10.84 -10.23
C ILE A 258 11.92 10.91 -11.53
N GLY A 259 11.42 12.07 -11.85
CA GLY A 259 10.71 12.38 -13.07
C GLY A 259 10.89 13.84 -13.37
N GLY A 260 10.49 14.26 -14.53
CA GLY A 260 10.58 15.62 -14.90
C GLY A 260 10.06 15.82 -16.28
N TYR A 261 10.11 17.01 -16.73
CA TYR A 261 9.54 17.46 -17.96
C TYR A 261 8.10 17.95 -17.82
N PHE A 262 7.38 18.04 -18.89
CA PHE A 262 6.07 18.70 -19.00
C PHE A 262 4.88 17.81 -18.60
N SER A 263 5.09 16.59 -18.12
CA SER A 263 4.01 15.60 -17.96
C SER A 263 3.78 15.03 -16.57
N GLY A 264 4.64 15.28 -15.59
CA GLY A 264 4.36 14.90 -14.20
C GLY A 264 4.32 13.38 -13.92
N TYR A 265 3.72 13.01 -12.80
CA TYR A 265 3.42 11.61 -12.45
C TYR A 265 2.00 11.24 -12.90
N SER A 266 1.69 9.94 -12.89
CA SER A 266 0.37 9.46 -13.25
C SER A 266 -0.46 9.18 -12.00
N VAL A 267 -1.61 9.82 -11.88
CA VAL A 267 -2.60 9.51 -10.84
C VAL A 267 -2.94 8.03 -10.87
N GLY A 268 -3.04 7.39 -9.70
CA GLY A 268 -3.18 5.93 -9.58
C GLY A 268 -1.93 5.14 -10.00
N GLY A 269 -0.84 5.81 -10.31
CA GLY A 269 0.42 5.19 -10.69
C GLY A 269 1.47 5.22 -9.58
N LEU A 270 1.04 5.15 -8.32
CA LEU A 270 1.94 5.16 -7.17
C LEU A 270 1.47 4.17 -6.09
N CYS A 271 2.42 3.69 -5.29
CA CYS A 271 2.19 2.88 -4.11
C CYS A 271 3.49 2.77 -3.29
N PHE A 272 3.38 2.31 -2.05
CA PHE A 272 4.50 2.18 -1.13
C PHE A 272 4.70 0.74 -0.66
N ASP A 273 5.90 0.20 -0.88
CA ASP A 273 6.31 -1.08 -0.30
C ASP A 273 6.86 -0.86 1.10
N GLN A 274 6.06 -1.20 2.09
CA GLN A 274 6.39 -1.05 3.51
C GLN A 274 7.58 -1.91 3.92
N GLN A 275 7.78 -3.08 3.31
CA GLN A 275 8.84 -3.99 3.69
C GLN A 275 10.21 -3.54 3.15
N SER A 276 10.30 -3.22 1.88
CA SER A 276 11.55 -2.77 1.26
C SER A 276 11.82 -1.29 1.42
N GLN A 277 10.91 -0.52 2.02
CA GLN A 277 11.01 0.93 2.17
C GLN A 277 11.17 1.62 0.82
N THR A 278 10.36 1.17 -0.14
CA THR A 278 10.46 1.63 -1.53
C THR A 278 9.23 2.42 -1.93
N TYR A 279 9.43 3.63 -2.36
CA TYR A 279 8.43 4.46 -3.02
C TYR A 279 8.38 4.09 -4.50
N ILE A 280 7.22 3.64 -4.97
CA ILE A 280 7.01 3.15 -6.32
C ILE A 280 6.13 4.14 -7.06
N VAL A 281 6.60 4.63 -8.20
CA VAL A 281 5.85 5.63 -8.95
C VAL A 281 5.99 5.43 -10.45
N ARG A 282 4.87 5.59 -11.15
CA ARG A 282 4.85 5.70 -12.59
C ARG A 282 4.97 7.18 -12.99
N VAL A 283 6.07 7.50 -13.65
CA VAL A 283 6.31 8.82 -14.20
C VAL A 283 6.28 8.76 -15.73
N GLN A 284 5.92 9.83 -16.34
CA GLN A 284 5.93 9.98 -17.78
C GLN A 284 6.83 11.14 -18.17
N ASN A 285 7.69 10.93 -19.15
CA ASN A 285 8.36 12.01 -19.86
C ASN A 285 7.69 12.22 -21.23
N GLU A 286 8.23 13.10 -22.05
CA GLU A 286 7.66 13.49 -23.36
C GLU A 286 7.24 12.31 -24.27
N THR A 287 7.99 11.22 -24.23
CA THR A 287 7.87 10.13 -25.21
C THR A 287 7.65 8.76 -24.60
N SER A 288 7.90 8.61 -23.29
CA SER A 288 7.93 7.30 -22.65
C SER A 288 7.47 7.38 -21.20
N GLY A 289 6.79 6.33 -20.75
CA GLY A 289 6.48 6.09 -19.36
C GLY A 289 7.58 5.24 -18.69
N TYR A 290 7.78 5.46 -17.39
CA TYR A 290 8.69 4.67 -16.58
C TYR A 290 8.03 4.32 -15.25
N LEU A 291 8.23 3.08 -14.83
CA LEU A 291 8.01 2.66 -13.45
C LEU A 291 9.33 2.81 -12.69
N LYS A 292 9.33 3.62 -11.66
CA LYS A 292 10.53 3.89 -10.85
C LYS A 292 10.34 3.42 -9.42
N LEU A 293 11.36 2.77 -8.91
CA LEU A 293 11.50 2.34 -7.53
C LEU A 293 12.54 3.23 -6.86
N VAL A 294 12.15 3.87 -5.77
CA VAL A 294 12.99 4.87 -5.08
C VAL A 294 13.16 4.46 -3.62
N ASP A 295 14.39 4.30 -3.19
CA ASP A 295 14.74 4.06 -1.78
C ASP A 295 14.48 5.34 -0.97
N VAL A 296 13.56 5.30 -0.01
CA VAL A 296 13.18 6.49 0.76
C VAL A 296 14.24 6.96 1.74
N SER A 297 15.25 6.15 2.06
CA SER A 297 16.33 6.54 2.97
C SER A 297 17.31 7.55 2.36
N ASN A 298 17.44 7.54 1.02
CA ASN A 298 18.46 8.31 0.31
C ASN A 298 18.02 8.87 -1.04
N ALA A 299 16.76 8.64 -1.43
CA ALA A 299 16.17 9.01 -2.72
C ALA A 299 16.91 8.45 -3.96
N ASN A 300 17.63 7.35 -3.80
CA ASN A 300 18.27 6.69 -4.94
C ASN A 300 17.24 5.88 -5.73
N ILE A 301 17.32 5.96 -7.05
CA ILE A 301 16.53 5.14 -7.94
C ILE A 301 17.10 3.73 -7.96
N ILE A 302 16.39 2.76 -7.37
CA ILE A 302 16.75 1.33 -7.33
C ILE A 302 16.56 0.70 -8.71
N ALA A 303 15.43 1.04 -9.34
CA ALA A 303 15.09 0.57 -10.68
C ALA A 303 14.34 1.65 -11.47
N SER A 304 14.54 1.66 -12.79
CA SER A 304 13.83 2.52 -13.73
C SER A 304 13.47 1.70 -14.96
N THR A 305 12.25 1.23 -15.01
CA THR A 305 11.75 0.31 -16.03
C THR A 305 10.90 1.04 -17.04
N ALA A 306 11.29 1.03 -18.31
CA ALA A 306 10.49 1.65 -19.38
C ALA A 306 9.17 0.90 -19.57
N ILE A 307 8.08 1.65 -19.64
CA ILE A 307 6.73 1.15 -19.89
C ILE A 307 6.35 1.57 -21.31
N SER A 308 6.19 0.59 -22.19
CA SER A 308 5.68 0.85 -23.55
C SER A 308 4.19 1.20 -23.51
N SER A 309 3.68 1.81 -24.59
CA SER A 309 2.25 2.07 -24.77
C SER A 309 1.39 0.81 -24.61
N ASP A 310 1.94 -0.36 -24.91
CA ASP A 310 1.24 -1.64 -24.84
C ASP A 310 1.25 -2.25 -23.42
N ASN A 311 2.06 -1.68 -22.50
CA ASN A 311 2.21 -2.11 -21.12
C ASN A 311 1.84 -1.00 -20.13
N TYR A 312 0.77 -0.29 -20.40
CA TYR A 312 0.30 0.78 -19.52
C TYR A 312 -0.46 0.20 -18.33
N PHE A 313 -0.04 0.57 -17.11
CA PHE A 313 -0.66 0.14 -15.86
C PHE A 313 -1.40 1.30 -15.21
N TYR A 314 -2.52 0.97 -14.59
CA TYR A 314 -3.35 1.89 -13.84
C TYR A 314 -3.47 1.39 -12.41
N GLU A 315 -3.72 2.28 -11.47
CA GLU A 315 -4.11 1.97 -10.10
C GLU A 315 -3.17 0.93 -9.45
N LEU A 316 -1.89 1.31 -9.27
CA LEU A 316 -0.87 0.44 -8.69
C LEU A 316 -1.15 0.17 -7.22
N GLN A 317 -1.00 -1.09 -6.78
CA GLN A 317 -1.16 -1.52 -5.41
C GLN A 317 -0.05 -2.51 -5.03
N VAL A 318 0.47 -2.41 -3.81
CA VAL A 318 1.44 -3.35 -3.27
C VAL A 318 0.78 -4.23 -2.21
N ASP A 319 1.03 -5.53 -2.29
CA ASP A 319 0.68 -6.45 -1.23
C ASP A 319 1.66 -6.30 -0.05
N ASN A 320 1.31 -5.50 0.93
CA ASN A 320 2.06 -5.27 2.16
C ASN A 320 1.72 -6.27 3.29
N PHE A 321 1.13 -7.42 2.96
CA PHE A 321 0.56 -8.36 3.93
C PHE A 321 1.55 -8.82 4.99
N SER A 322 2.79 -9.14 4.61
CA SER A 322 3.79 -9.58 5.58
C SER A 322 4.10 -8.49 6.60
N PHE A 323 4.21 -7.24 6.16
CA PHE A 323 4.41 -6.09 7.04
C PHE A 323 3.21 -5.86 7.96
N ALA A 324 1.99 -5.81 7.40
CA ALA A 324 0.77 -5.63 8.17
C ALA A 324 0.63 -6.69 9.27
N ARG A 325 0.94 -7.93 8.95
CA ARG A 325 0.87 -9.04 9.88
C ARG A 325 1.88 -8.93 11.02
N GLU A 326 3.11 -8.51 10.74
CA GLU A 326 4.14 -8.33 11.76
C GLU A 326 3.88 -7.08 12.62
N ALA A 327 3.55 -5.95 12.01
CA ALA A 327 3.37 -4.69 12.71
C ALA A 327 2.11 -4.66 13.59
N TYR A 328 1.01 -5.25 13.14
CA TYR A 328 -0.28 -5.13 13.83
C TYR A 328 -0.66 -6.36 14.65
N ASN A 329 -0.17 -7.56 14.33
CA ASN A 329 -0.30 -8.70 15.22
C ASN A 329 0.53 -8.57 16.51
N LEU A 330 1.61 -7.81 16.49
CA LEU A 330 2.33 -7.45 17.73
C LEU A 330 1.55 -6.44 18.59
N SER A 331 0.67 -5.64 18.00
CA SER A 331 -0.22 -4.72 18.72
C SER A 331 -1.50 -5.39 19.24
N ALA A 332 -1.97 -6.44 18.58
CA ALA A 332 -3.17 -7.18 18.96
C ALA A 332 -3.01 -7.99 20.26
N THR A 333 -1.80 -8.09 20.81
CA THR A 333 -1.58 -8.67 22.15
C THR A 333 -2.20 -7.85 23.28
N ASN A 334 -2.78 -6.68 23.01
CA ASN A 334 -3.40 -5.81 24.02
C ASN A 334 -4.92 -5.66 23.94
N GLN A 335 -5.64 -6.32 23.01
CA GLN A 335 -7.09 -6.15 22.92
C GLN A 335 -7.95 -7.42 22.80
N SER A 336 -7.41 -8.62 22.92
CA SER A 336 -8.22 -9.78 23.31
C SER A 336 -7.86 -10.19 24.73
N ALA A 337 -8.47 -9.56 25.69
CA ALA A 337 -8.65 -10.19 27.00
C ALA A 337 -9.35 -11.53 26.74
N GLU A 338 -8.69 -12.63 27.15
CA GLU A 338 -9.16 -13.99 27.30
C GLU A 338 -8.59 -15.03 26.31
N ASN A 339 -7.28 -15.09 26.21
CA ASN A 339 -6.57 -16.38 26.17
C ASN A 339 -5.06 -16.09 26.20
N ASN A 340 -4.53 -15.74 27.38
CA ASN A 340 -3.10 -15.68 27.60
C ASN A 340 -2.51 -17.09 27.50
N LEU A 341 -2.24 -17.55 26.26
CA LEU A 341 -1.49 -18.75 26.02
C LEU A 341 -0.07 -18.53 26.52
N MET A 342 0.23 -19.06 27.70
CA MET A 342 1.60 -19.08 28.22
C MET A 342 2.32 -20.30 27.68
N ILE A 343 3.49 -20.06 27.08
CA ILE A 343 4.35 -21.09 26.53
C ILE A 343 5.60 -21.17 27.40
N TYR A 344 5.80 -22.31 28.03
CA TYR A 344 6.90 -22.50 28.95
C TYR A 344 7.40 -23.94 28.96
N PRO A 345 8.69 -24.16 29.36
CA PRO A 345 9.72 -23.15 29.52
C PRO A 345 10.18 -22.60 28.16
N ASN A 346 10.60 -21.33 28.14
CA ASN A 346 11.28 -20.71 27.02
C ASN A 346 12.44 -19.86 27.57
N PRO A 347 13.69 -20.22 27.39
CA PRO A 347 14.25 -21.33 26.57
C PRO A 347 13.86 -22.75 27.01
N THR A 348 13.93 -23.70 26.07
CA THR A 348 13.58 -25.10 26.30
C THR A 348 14.62 -26.08 25.75
N SER A 349 14.78 -27.24 26.42
CA SER A 349 15.65 -28.31 25.93
C SER A 349 14.92 -29.49 25.31
N SER A 350 13.66 -29.76 25.71
CA SER A 350 12.97 -30.97 25.26
C SER A 350 11.48 -30.78 24.99
N TYR A 351 10.77 -30.11 25.88
CA TYR A 351 9.32 -29.98 25.84
C TYR A 351 8.89 -28.55 26.06
N ILE A 352 7.78 -28.16 25.43
CA ILE A 352 7.08 -26.91 25.65
C ILE A 352 5.69 -27.27 26.14
N TYR A 353 5.20 -26.53 27.11
CA TYR A 353 3.84 -26.63 27.65
C TYR A 353 3.06 -25.37 27.23
N ILE A 354 1.78 -25.54 26.94
CA ILE A 354 0.84 -24.47 26.67
C ILE A 354 -0.27 -24.55 27.70
N ASN A 355 -0.55 -23.44 28.37
CA ASN A 355 -1.64 -23.35 29.36
C ASN A 355 -3.01 -23.29 28.69
N TYR A 356 -3.40 -24.34 27.98
CA TYR A 356 -4.66 -24.43 27.25
C TYR A 356 -5.39 -25.72 27.58
N ASN A 357 -6.71 -25.65 27.70
CA ASN A 357 -7.55 -26.78 28.03
C ASN A 357 -8.25 -27.30 26.78
N GLY A 358 -7.55 -28.04 25.93
CA GLY A 358 -8.05 -28.57 24.67
C GLY A 358 -6.93 -29.05 23.74
N GLU A 359 -7.29 -29.41 22.53
CA GLU A 359 -6.34 -29.70 21.45
C GLU A 359 -6.10 -28.43 20.62
N LEU A 360 -4.83 -28.14 20.35
CA LEU A 360 -4.40 -27.04 19.52
C LEU A 360 -3.64 -27.57 18.32
N GLU A 361 -3.92 -27.02 17.15
CA GLU A 361 -3.06 -27.23 16.00
C GLU A 361 -1.84 -26.33 16.15
N VAL A 362 -0.64 -26.92 16.12
CA VAL A 362 0.62 -26.18 16.24
C VAL A 362 1.51 -26.50 15.06
N ILE A 363 2.06 -25.45 14.47
CA ILE A 363 3.00 -25.51 13.36
C ILE A 363 4.33 -24.91 13.84
N ILE A 364 5.43 -25.61 13.63
CA ILE A 364 6.78 -25.16 14.00
C ILE A 364 7.53 -24.76 12.74
N PHE A 365 8.07 -23.54 12.72
CA PHE A 365 8.89 -23.02 11.64
C PHE A 365 10.32 -22.74 12.10
N ASP A 366 11.28 -22.89 11.21
CA ASP A 366 12.64 -22.36 11.41
C ASP A 366 12.72 -20.85 11.13
N LEU A 367 13.90 -20.26 11.31
CA LEU A 367 14.17 -18.83 11.05
C LEU A 367 13.94 -18.41 9.59
N LEU A 368 13.93 -19.34 8.66
CA LEU A 368 13.72 -19.07 7.23
C LEU A 368 12.27 -19.27 6.81
N GLY A 369 11.36 -19.52 7.80
CA GLY A 369 9.95 -19.76 7.53
C GLY A 369 9.63 -21.16 6.99
N LYS A 370 10.61 -22.08 7.00
CA LYS A 370 10.36 -23.46 6.59
C LYS A 370 9.61 -24.20 7.68
N GLU A 371 8.48 -24.82 7.34
CA GLU A 371 7.74 -25.71 8.23
C GLU A 371 8.61 -26.93 8.58
N ILE A 372 8.81 -27.14 9.88
CA ILE A 372 9.58 -28.25 10.45
C ILE A 372 8.66 -29.36 10.96
N ASN A 373 7.53 -28.98 11.55
CA ASN A 373 6.55 -29.92 12.07
C ASN A 373 5.17 -29.27 12.15
N ARG A 374 4.13 -30.10 12.07
CA ARG A 374 2.72 -29.73 12.26
C ARG A 374 1.99 -30.86 12.95
N GLY A 375 1.10 -30.53 13.89
CA GLY A 375 0.30 -31.53 14.58
C GLY A 375 -0.72 -30.95 15.52
N LEU A 376 -1.59 -31.81 16.02
CA LEU A 376 -2.50 -31.51 17.13
C LEU A 376 -1.83 -31.87 18.45
N PHE A 377 -1.81 -30.94 19.37
CA PHE A 377 -1.17 -31.09 20.67
C PHE A 377 -2.14 -30.68 21.77
N LYS A 378 -2.12 -31.45 22.87
CA LYS A 378 -3.05 -31.22 23.97
C LYS A 378 -2.38 -30.52 25.16
N ASP A 379 -1.31 -31.08 25.69
CA ASP A 379 -0.71 -30.59 26.93
C ASP A 379 0.74 -30.14 26.74
N LYS A 380 1.45 -30.78 25.83
CA LYS A 380 2.88 -30.53 25.61
C LYS A 380 3.28 -30.82 24.17
N ILE A 381 4.30 -30.11 23.73
CA ILE A 381 4.94 -30.26 22.42
C ILE A 381 6.34 -30.80 22.63
N ASP A 382 6.67 -31.92 22.01
CA ASP A 382 8.04 -32.44 22.00
C ASP A 382 8.86 -31.67 20.96
N VAL A 383 9.89 -30.99 21.42
CA VAL A 383 10.86 -30.25 20.59
C VAL A 383 12.29 -30.79 20.75
N SER A 384 12.45 -31.97 21.37
CA SER A 384 13.77 -32.59 21.64
C SER A 384 14.56 -32.86 20.35
N TYR A 385 13.86 -33.13 19.25
CA TYR A 385 14.44 -33.37 17.92
C TYR A 385 14.97 -32.12 17.21
N LEU A 386 14.58 -30.92 17.69
CA LEU A 386 15.05 -29.66 17.10
C LEU A 386 16.52 -29.41 17.49
N LYS A 387 17.28 -28.86 16.57
CA LYS A 387 18.63 -28.36 16.83
C LYS A 387 18.57 -27.09 17.69
N LYS A 388 19.66 -26.79 18.39
CA LYS A 388 19.79 -25.52 19.11
C LYS A 388 19.56 -24.33 18.16
N GLY A 389 18.70 -23.40 18.56
CA GLY A 389 18.35 -22.27 17.72
C GLY A 389 17.04 -21.61 18.08
N ILE A 390 16.62 -20.68 17.24
CA ILE A 390 15.35 -19.97 17.35
C ILE A 390 14.36 -20.59 16.37
N TYR A 391 13.12 -20.79 16.85
CA TYR A 391 11.99 -21.29 16.09
C TYR A 391 10.77 -20.45 16.37
N PHE A 392 9.78 -20.53 15.47
CA PHE A 392 8.48 -19.91 15.63
C PHE A 392 7.39 -20.99 15.70
N LEU A 393 6.53 -20.88 16.71
CA LEU A 393 5.33 -21.69 16.82
C LEU A 393 4.15 -20.86 16.34
N LYS A 394 3.41 -21.38 15.39
CA LYS A 394 2.08 -20.90 15.03
C LYS A 394 1.05 -21.82 15.67
N ILE A 395 0.19 -21.28 16.51
CA ILE A 395 -0.85 -22.00 17.23
C ILE A 395 -2.20 -21.56 16.69
N LEU A 396 -3.02 -22.55 16.30
CA LEU A 396 -4.38 -22.34 15.80
C LEU A 396 -5.38 -22.89 16.83
N ASP A 397 -6.27 -22.03 17.30
CA ASP A 397 -7.35 -22.32 18.22
C ASP A 397 -8.69 -22.01 17.50
N GLY A 398 -9.15 -22.95 16.68
CA GLY A 398 -10.38 -22.78 15.89
C GLY A 398 -10.31 -21.56 14.97
N LEU A 399 -10.85 -20.43 15.41
CA LEU A 399 -10.89 -19.18 14.64
C LEU A 399 -9.71 -18.25 14.92
N ASN A 400 -8.88 -18.52 15.96
CA ASN A 400 -7.80 -17.65 16.35
C ASN A 400 -6.44 -18.27 16.00
N THR A 401 -5.51 -17.40 15.62
CA THR A 401 -4.11 -17.78 15.35
C THR A 401 -3.18 -16.93 16.22
N SER A 402 -2.21 -17.57 16.88
CA SER A 402 -1.14 -16.88 17.59
C SER A 402 0.24 -17.38 17.17
N SER A 403 1.24 -16.51 17.22
CA SER A 403 2.64 -16.84 16.89
C SER A 403 3.55 -16.53 18.07
N HIS A 404 4.42 -17.48 18.39
CA HIS A 404 5.32 -17.39 19.53
C HIS A 404 6.73 -17.78 19.16
N LYS A 405 7.69 -16.99 19.61
CA LYS A 405 9.12 -17.29 19.45
C LYS A 405 9.54 -18.25 20.56
N ILE A 406 10.24 -19.32 20.22
CA ILE A 406 10.89 -20.24 21.16
C ILE A 406 12.40 -20.29 20.93
N ILE A 407 13.13 -20.52 22.02
CA ILE A 407 14.58 -20.71 22.01
C ILE A 407 14.85 -22.14 22.42
N LYS A 408 15.45 -22.92 21.52
CA LYS A 408 15.89 -24.30 21.77
C LYS A 408 17.35 -24.30 22.21
N GLU A 409 17.61 -24.86 23.38
CA GLU A 409 18.94 -25.06 23.97
C GLU A 409 19.53 -26.45 23.74
#